data_698e64aa9bad3426ed79332a71b8da16
#
_entry.id   698e64aa9bad3426ed79332a71b8da16
#
_cell.length_a   1.000
_cell.length_b   1.000
_cell.length_c   1.000
_cell.angle_alpha   90.00
_cell.angle_beta   90.00
_cell.angle_gamma   90.00
#
_symmetry.space_group_name_H-M   'P 1'
#
loop_
_entity.id
_entity.type
_entity.pdbx_description
1 polymer ?
#
loop_
_entity_poly.entity_id
_entity_poly.type
_entity_poly.pdbx_seq_one_letter_code
_entity_poly.pdbx_strand_id
1 'polypeptide(L)'
;MVDMMDTPVFTHSETAATETGKPAHAWITRLPEGLRTTEQGRLAGLTFAAKDNIDVAGVPTTVACAAFAYVPDRHAAVVARLLDAGATLLGKTNLDQFACGLNGTRSPYGAVPNSFDSRYVSGGSSSGSAYAVAAGEVDFALGTDTAGSGRVPAGLNNIVGLKPSKGLISARGVQPAARSVDCVSILAPTVARAVEVLEATLGHDAADPYSRELALHTTPLPAAFRFGVPAQPEFYGDALAAAAFEQAVQGLRAQGGVAVAVDFAPLTEAASLLYDSALVAERYEAVRDFFDAQADQVIEPVRSILQAGTRYSAADVYAAQHRLQALAQQAQAIWPGIDVLCVPTAPTHCTLEAMRADPVARNRELGCYTNFVNLLDYAALSVPASIRPDGLPFGITLIGPCGSDWQLAELGQRFHHATGLTQGATGRPLPPARPIAALQPRPGTHLALAVVGAHLSGLPLNGQLIERGAVLE
;
A
#
# COMPACT_ATOMS: atom_id res chain seq x y z
N MET A 1 -3.45 -23.69 -41.74
CA MET A 1 -2.11 -23.60 -41.22
C MET A 1 -2.15 -22.48 -40.19
N VAL A 2 -2.38 -22.79 -38.91
CA VAL A 2 -2.44 -21.82 -37.82
C VAL A 2 -1.00 -21.72 -37.33
N ASP A 3 -0.44 -20.50 -37.43
CA ASP A 3 0.89 -20.18 -36.98
C ASP A 3 1.00 -20.44 -35.49
N MET A 4 1.86 -21.36 -35.09
CA MET A 4 2.19 -21.61 -33.68
C MET A 4 3.00 -20.39 -33.20
N MET A 5 2.33 -19.52 -32.46
CA MET A 5 3.02 -18.46 -31.70
C MET A 5 4.01 -19.13 -30.73
N ASP A 6 5.27 -18.78 -30.84
CA ASP A 6 6.35 -19.19 -29.96
C ASP A 6 5.96 -18.94 -28.49
N THR A 7 5.92 -20.00 -27.72
CA THR A 7 5.70 -19.93 -26.27
C THR A 7 6.91 -19.23 -25.65
N PRO A 8 6.78 -18.12 -24.93
CA PRO A 8 7.91 -17.45 -24.32
C PRO A 8 8.59 -18.40 -23.32
N VAL A 9 9.90 -18.56 -23.46
CA VAL A 9 10.72 -19.34 -22.54
C VAL A 9 10.86 -18.56 -21.23
N PHE A 10 10.17 -19.01 -20.19
CA PHE A 10 10.30 -18.45 -18.85
C PHE A 10 11.59 -18.96 -18.21
N THR A 11 12.57 -18.08 -18.04
CA THR A 11 13.76 -18.40 -17.24
C THR A 11 13.48 -18.08 -15.77
N HIS A 12 13.66 -19.07 -14.89
CA HIS A 12 13.78 -18.79 -13.45
C HIS A 12 14.99 -17.90 -13.27
N SER A 13 14.78 -16.71 -12.70
CA SER A 13 15.75 -15.62 -12.73
C SER A 13 17.03 -15.97 -11.96
N GLU A 14 18.18 -15.70 -12.59
CA GLU A 14 19.38 -15.35 -11.83
C GLU A 14 19.12 -14.02 -11.12
N THR A 15 19.11 -14.06 -9.80
CA THR A 15 18.83 -12.92 -8.92
C THR A 15 20.01 -11.95 -8.92
N ALA A 16 19.76 -10.64 -9.03
CA ALA A 16 20.77 -9.63 -8.78
C ALA A 16 21.42 -9.88 -7.40
N ALA A 17 22.74 -9.87 -7.36
CA ALA A 17 23.47 -10.05 -6.11
C ALA A 17 23.37 -8.79 -5.27
N THR A 18 23.19 -8.95 -3.95
CA THR A 18 23.34 -7.87 -2.96
C THR A 18 24.82 -7.48 -2.86
N GLU A 19 25.16 -6.35 -2.22
CA GLU A 19 26.54 -5.95 -1.93
C GLU A 19 27.36 -7.05 -1.22
N THR A 20 26.70 -7.98 -0.53
CA THR A 20 27.30 -9.16 0.10
C THR A 20 27.44 -10.36 -0.83
N GLY A 21 27.08 -10.24 -2.11
CA GLY A 21 27.12 -11.32 -3.11
C GLY A 21 26.01 -12.37 -2.97
N LYS A 22 25.04 -12.18 -2.07
CA LYS A 22 23.89 -13.07 -1.92
C LYS A 22 22.75 -12.64 -2.83
N PRO A 23 21.95 -13.60 -3.39
CA PRO A 23 20.78 -13.25 -4.19
C PRO A 23 19.71 -12.54 -3.35
N ALA A 24 19.10 -11.49 -3.92
CA ALA A 24 18.06 -10.71 -3.24
C ALA A 24 16.70 -11.39 -3.20
N HIS A 25 16.48 -12.43 -4.00
CA HIS A 25 15.20 -13.16 -4.12
C HIS A 25 13.97 -12.27 -4.36
N ALA A 26 14.16 -11.08 -4.93
CA ALA A 26 13.08 -10.10 -5.11
C ALA A 26 12.10 -10.48 -6.23
N TRP A 27 12.49 -11.36 -7.14
CA TRP A 27 11.70 -11.75 -8.30
C TRP A 27 11.33 -13.24 -8.27
N ILE A 28 10.12 -13.56 -8.72
CA ILE A 28 9.69 -14.93 -9.04
C ILE A 28 9.81 -15.17 -10.54
N THR A 29 9.36 -14.19 -11.35
CA THR A 29 9.45 -14.25 -12.81
C THR A 29 10.00 -12.95 -13.36
N ARG A 30 11.02 -13.03 -14.20
CA ARG A 30 11.55 -11.90 -14.97
C ARG A 30 11.06 -12.01 -16.41
N LEU A 31 10.81 -10.85 -17.04
CA LEU A 31 10.52 -10.70 -18.46
C LEU A 31 11.69 -9.89 -19.07
N PRO A 32 12.71 -10.55 -19.63
CA PRO A 32 13.93 -9.88 -20.04
C PRO A 32 13.73 -8.77 -21.08
N GLU A 33 12.77 -8.94 -22.00
CA GLU A 33 12.42 -7.96 -23.03
C GLU A 33 11.36 -6.97 -22.56
N GLY A 34 10.78 -7.20 -21.36
CA GLY A 34 9.62 -6.48 -20.87
C GLY A 34 8.35 -6.77 -21.65
N LEU A 35 7.21 -6.47 -21.04
CA LEU A 35 5.89 -6.55 -21.67
C LEU A 35 5.31 -5.16 -21.76
N ARG A 36 4.94 -4.71 -22.97
CA ARG A 36 4.26 -3.44 -23.25
C ARG A 36 3.28 -3.61 -24.41
N THR A 37 2.21 -2.85 -24.41
CA THR A 37 1.19 -2.83 -25.47
C THR A 37 1.32 -1.63 -26.38
N THR A 38 1.92 -0.53 -25.90
CA THR A 38 2.14 0.70 -26.63
C THR A 38 3.43 1.41 -26.19
N GLU A 39 4.00 2.22 -27.06
CA GLU A 39 5.14 3.11 -26.76
C GLU A 39 4.68 4.53 -26.39
N GLN A 40 3.37 4.78 -26.45
CA GLN A 40 2.77 6.08 -26.19
C GLN A 40 1.92 6.02 -24.93
N GLY A 41 1.72 7.17 -24.30
CA GLY A 41 0.89 7.31 -23.12
C GLY A 41 1.59 8.09 -22.00
N ARG A 42 0.85 8.37 -20.95
CA ARG A 42 1.36 9.19 -19.83
C ARG A 42 2.49 8.53 -19.02
N LEU A 43 2.60 7.19 -19.11
CA LEU A 43 3.66 6.41 -18.43
C LEU A 43 4.67 5.82 -19.42
N ALA A 44 4.70 6.30 -20.66
CA ALA A 44 5.63 5.84 -21.68
C ALA A 44 7.08 6.02 -21.21
N GLY A 45 7.91 5.00 -21.44
CA GLY A 45 9.30 4.97 -21.00
C GLY A 45 9.53 4.57 -19.54
N LEU A 46 8.46 4.37 -18.75
CA LEU A 46 8.58 3.89 -17.37
C LEU A 46 8.47 2.37 -17.31
N THR A 47 9.23 1.79 -16.38
CA THR A 47 9.26 0.36 -16.11
C THR A 47 8.55 0.06 -14.79
N PHE A 48 7.89 -1.10 -14.71
CA PHE A 48 7.27 -1.53 -13.46
C PHE A 48 7.36 -3.03 -13.21
N ALA A 49 7.14 -3.41 -11.95
CA ALA A 49 6.99 -4.79 -11.52
C ALA A 49 5.59 -5.00 -10.92
N ALA A 50 5.05 -6.20 -11.02
CA ALA A 50 3.81 -6.60 -10.38
C ALA A 50 4.07 -7.67 -9.32
N LYS A 51 3.53 -7.51 -8.12
CA LYS A 51 3.54 -8.55 -7.09
C LYS A 51 2.91 -9.83 -7.63
N ASP A 52 3.44 -10.99 -7.28
CA ASP A 52 3.06 -12.26 -7.91
C ASP A 52 1.68 -12.80 -7.52
N ASN A 53 0.87 -12.01 -6.85
CA ASN A 53 -0.57 -12.25 -6.72
C ASN A 53 -1.43 -11.38 -7.66
N ILE A 54 -0.81 -10.62 -8.57
CA ILE A 54 -1.48 -9.77 -9.57
C ILE A 54 -1.33 -10.41 -10.95
N ASP A 55 -2.42 -10.72 -11.61
CA ASP A 55 -2.44 -11.46 -12.87
C ASP A 55 -1.84 -10.67 -14.04
N VAL A 56 -1.01 -11.37 -14.80
CA VAL A 56 -0.47 -10.94 -16.08
C VAL A 56 -0.76 -12.04 -17.10
N ALA A 57 -1.53 -11.74 -18.14
CA ALA A 57 -1.90 -12.71 -19.15
C ALA A 57 -0.69 -13.45 -19.70
N GLY A 58 -0.76 -14.78 -19.74
CA GLY A 58 0.30 -15.64 -20.22
C GLY A 58 1.49 -15.83 -19.26
N VAL A 59 1.53 -15.15 -18.12
CA VAL A 59 2.60 -15.25 -17.11
C VAL A 59 2.06 -15.95 -15.87
N PRO A 60 2.71 -16.98 -15.32
CA PRO A 60 2.22 -17.66 -14.13
C PRO A 60 1.98 -16.73 -12.94
N THR A 61 0.88 -16.95 -12.23
CA THR A 61 0.59 -16.38 -10.90
C THR A 61 0.74 -17.53 -9.90
N THR A 62 1.72 -17.43 -8.99
CA THR A 62 2.04 -18.48 -8.03
C THR A 62 1.67 -18.14 -6.59
N VAL A 63 1.56 -16.83 -6.26
CA VAL A 63 1.33 -16.33 -4.91
C VAL A 63 2.38 -16.83 -3.90
N ALA A 64 3.62 -17.03 -4.37
CA ALA A 64 4.71 -17.71 -3.66
C ALA A 64 4.38 -19.15 -3.24
N CYS A 65 3.56 -19.87 -4.02
CA CYS A 65 3.26 -21.28 -3.85
C CYS A 65 3.22 -21.97 -5.24
N ALA A 66 4.26 -22.71 -5.59
CA ALA A 66 4.37 -23.32 -6.91
C ALA A 66 3.23 -24.32 -7.20
N ALA A 67 2.72 -25.03 -6.19
CA ALA A 67 1.61 -25.95 -6.34
C ALA A 67 0.25 -25.24 -6.60
N PHE A 68 0.14 -23.97 -6.25
CA PHE A 68 -1.06 -23.14 -6.51
C PHE A 68 -1.03 -22.51 -7.91
N ALA A 69 0.10 -22.53 -8.61
CA ALA A 69 0.33 -21.77 -9.83
C ALA A 69 -0.74 -22.01 -10.90
N TYR A 70 -1.19 -20.93 -11.53
CA TYR A 70 -2.03 -20.94 -12.73
C TYR A 70 -1.54 -19.87 -13.72
N VAL A 71 -1.89 -20.04 -14.99
CA VAL A 71 -1.59 -19.04 -16.04
C VAL A 71 -2.89 -18.32 -16.41
N PRO A 72 -3.03 -17.03 -16.08
CA PRO A 72 -4.22 -16.27 -16.41
C PRO A 72 -4.29 -15.98 -17.92
N ASP A 73 -5.51 -15.96 -18.47
CA ASP A 73 -5.79 -15.62 -19.87
C ASP A 73 -5.92 -14.09 -20.08
N ARG A 74 -6.04 -13.33 -19.00
CA ARG A 74 -6.23 -11.87 -19.00
C ARG A 74 -5.34 -11.19 -17.97
N HIS A 75 -4.99 -9.94 -18.26
CA HIS A 75 -4.35 -9.08 -17.27
C HIS A 75 -5.34 -8.69 -16.15
N ALA A 76 -4.82 -8.52 -14.95
CA ALA A 76 -5.53 -7.77 -13.92
C ALA A 76 -5.87 -6.37 -14.44
N ALA A 77 -7.02 -5.83 -14.01
CA ALA A 77 -7.49 -4.52 -14.49
C ALA A 77 -6.43 -3.41 -14.33
N VAL A 78 -5.72 -3.41 -13.21
CA VAL A 78 -4.66 -2.45 -12.92
C VAL A 78 -3.47 -2.61 -13.88
N VAL A 79 -3.07 -3.85 -14.21
CA VAL A 79 -1.99 -4.12 -15.17
C VAL A 79 -2.37 -3.66 -16.56
N ALA A 80 -3.58 -3.98 -17.02
CA ALA A 80 -4.07 -3.54 -18.33
C ALA A 80 -4.01 -2.02 -18.47
N ARG A 81 -4.52 -1.28 -17.47
CA ARG A 81 -4.48 0.20 -17.46
C ARG A 81 -3.06 0.76 -17.53
N LEU A 82 -2.09 0.13 -16.85
CA LEU A 82 -0.68 0.58 -16.89
C LEU A 82 -0.03 0.31 -18.23
N LEU A 83 -0.29 -0.85 -18.83
CA LEU A 83 0.20 -1.18 -20.18
C LEU A 83 -0.41 -0.23 -21.22
N ASP A 84 -1.72 0.05 -21.15
CA ASP A 84 -2.42 0.99 -22.01
C ASP A 84 -1.91 2.44 -21.82
N ALA A 85 -1.43 2.77 -20.63
CA ALA A 85 -0.76 4.05 -20.35
C ALA A 85 0.71 4.10 -20.82
N GLY A 86 1.22 3.03 -21.42
CA GLY A 86 2.56 2.97 -22.02
C GLY A 86 3.68 2.47 -21.09
N ALA A 87 3.37 2.03 -19.88
CA ALA A 87 4.37 1.46 -18.98
C ALA A 87 4.83 0.07 -19.44
N THR A 88 6.08 -0.30 -19.17
CA THR A 88 6.67 -1.60 -19.49
C THR A 88 6.78 -2.46 -18.23
N LEU A 89 6.13 -3.63 -18.22
CA LEU A 89 6.24 -4.60 -17.13
C LEU A 89 7.52 -5.43 -17.28
N LEU A 90 8.36 -5.48 -16.25
CA LEU A 90 9.60 -6.26 -16.23
C LEU A 90 9.49 -7.62 -15.54
N GLY A 91 8.36 -7.94 -14.91
CA GLY A 91 8.14 -9.25 -14.29
C GLY A 91 7.27 -9.24 -13.04
N LYS A 92 7.27 -10.41 -12.38
CA LYS A 92 6.48 -10.69 -11.17
C LYS A 92 7.41 -10.80 -9.96
N THR A 93 7.10 -10.08 -8.89
CA THR A 93 7.95 -9.99 -7.69
C THR A 93 7.52 -10.94 -6.59
N ASN A 94 8.50 -11.35 -5.77
CA ASN A 94 8.32 -12.21 -4.63
C ASN A 94 7.50 -11.54 -3.51
N LEU A 95 6.87 -12.37 -2.68
CA LEU A 95 5.97 -11.94 -1.62
C LEU A 95 5.94 -12.96 -0.47
N ASP A 96 5.44 -12.58 0.70
CA ASP A 96 5.01 -13.56 1.70
C ASP A 96 3.87 -14.40 1.11
N GLN A 97 3.97 -15.73 1.20
CA GLN A 97 3.06 -16.69 0.59
C GLN A 97 1.59 -16.37 0.91
N PHE A 98 0.72 -16.38 -0.13
CA PHE A 98 -0.69 -15.96 -0.08
C PHE A 98 -0.89 -14.55 0.50
N ALA A 99 0.10 -13.66 0.31
CA ALA A 99 0.14 -12.31 0.90
C ALA A 99 -0.08 -12.31 2.43
N CYS A 100 0.30 -13.41 3.11
CA CYS A 100 0.07 -13.63 4.53
C CYS A 100 1.33 -13.37 5.34
N GLY A 101 1.67 -12.09 5.51
CA GLY A 101 2.83 -11.62 6.28
C GLY A 101 3.11 -10.14 6.07
N LEU A 102 4.04 -9.61 6.89
CA LEU A 102 4.53 -8.23 6.81
C LEU A 102 6.07 -8.16 6.80
N ASN A 103 6.74 -9.27 6.53
CA ASN A 103 8.17 -9.39 6.78
C ASN A 103 9.03 -9.79 5.55
N GLY A 104 8.46 -10.43 4.53
CA GLY A 104 9.18 -10.85 3.31
C GLY A 104 10.03 -12.10 3.48
N THR A 105 9.82 -12.89 4.56
CA THR A 105 10.55 -14.15 4.79
C THR A 105 9.71 -15.39 4.54
N ARG A 106 8.41 -15.23 4.35
CA ARG A 106 7.45 -16.34 4.19
C ARG A 106 7.30 -16.74 2.73
N SER A 107 8.41 -17.09 2.09
CA SER A 107 8.42 -17.50 0.69
C SER A 107 9.37 -18.68 0.47
N PRO A 108 8.93 -19.74 -0.24
CA PRO A 108 9.81 -20.83 -0.66
C PRO A 108 10.84 -20.40 -1.71
N TYR A 109 10.63 -19.26 -2.38
CA TYR A 109 11.59 -18.69 -3.33
C TYR A 109 12.74 -17.94 -2.63
N GLY A 110 12.75 -17.89 -1.32
CA GLY A 110 13.75 -17.24 -0.49
C GLY A 110 13.25 -15.95 0.17
N ALA A 111 13.90 -15.58 1.28
CA ALA A 111 13.62 -14.35 1.99
C ALA A 111 14.17 -13.14 1.22
N VAL A 112 13.36 -12.08 1.09
CA VAL A 112 13.79 -10.82 0.50
C VAL A 112 14.46 -9.97 1.59
N PRO A 113 15.73 -9.60 1.45
CA PRO A 113 16.44 -8.77 2.42
C PRO A 113 16.03 -7.29 2.29
N ASN A 114 16.37 -6.51 3.30
CA ASN A 114 16.31 -5.05 3.25
C ASN A 114 17.33 -4.50 2.23
N SER A 115 16.96 -3.45 1.49
CA SER A 115 17.82 -2.86 0.46
C SER A 115 19.01 -2.04 1.01
N PHE A 116 19.01 -1.71 2.31
CA PHE A 116 20.08 -0.99 3.00
C PHE A 116 21.00 -1.92 3.76
N ASP A 117 20.47 -2.99 4.35
CA ASP A 117 21.26 -3.98 5.09
C ASP A 117 20.62 -5.37 4.92
N SER A 118 21.33 -6.25 4.22
CA SER A 118 20.86 -7.60 3.89
C SER A 118 20.66 -8.53 5.12
N ARG A 119 21.07 -8.13 6.31
CA ARG A 119 20.80 -8.85 7.56
C ARG A 119 19.36 -8.67 8.03
N TYR A 120 18.66 -7.64 7.59
CA TYR A 120 17.31 -7.27 8.01
C TYR A 120 16.27 -7.68 6.99
N VAL A 121 15.00 -7.76 7.42
CA VAL A 121 13.86 -8.04 6.57
C VAL A 121 13.54 -6.84 5.67
N SER A 122 13.10 -7.11 4.44
CA SER A 122 12.58 -6.08 3.53
C SER A 122 11.23 -5.52 4.00
N GLY A 123 10.56 -6.21 4.92
CA GLY A 123 9.13 -6.03 5.11
C GLY A 123 8.33 -6.75 4.04
N GLY A 124 7.03 -6.86 4.26
CA GLY A 124 6.13 -7.64 3.39
C GLY A 124 4.66 -7.20 3.55
N SER A 125 3.80 -7.90 2.87
CA SER A 125 4.01 -9.05 1.99
C SER A 125 4.52 -8.66 0.60
N SER A 126 4.53 -7.37 0.19
CA SER A 126 5.05 -6.88 -1.11
C SER A 126 6.58 -6.67 -1.08
N SER A 127 7.30 -7.65 -0.54
CA SER A 127 8.74 -7.56 -0.25
C SER A 127 9.60 -7.35 -1.49
N GLY A 128 9.41 -8.17 -2.53
CA GLY A 128 10.14 -8.06 -3.78
C GLY A 128 9.83 -6.78 -4.55
N SER A 129 8.56 -6.31 -4.50
CA SER A 129 8.15 -5.04 -5.09
C SER A 129 8.88 -3.85 -4.45
N ALA A 130 8.95 -3.84 -3.11
CA ALA A 130 9.65 -2.77 -2.39
C ALA A 130 11.16 -2.79 -2.66
N TYR A 131 11.77 -3.98 -2.63
CA TYR A 131 13.19 -4.13 -2.93
C TYR A 131 13.53 -3.64 -4.34
N ALA A 132 12.76 -4.08 -5.36
CA ALA A 132 13.02 -3.72 -6.75
C ALA A 132 12.94 -2.21 -7.00
N VAL A 133 12.00 -1.51 -6.35
CA VAL A 133 11.89 -0.04 -6.41
C VAL A 133 13.05 0.62 -5.66
N ALA A 134 13.36 0.16 -4.44
CA ALA A 134 14.40 0.74 -3.60
C ALA A 134 15.81 0.57 -4.22
N ALA A 135 16.06 -0.56 -4.86
CA ALA A 135 17.30 -0.83 -5.59
C ALA A 135 17.37 -0.14 -6.95
N GLY A 136 16.29 0.52 -7.40
CA GLY A 136 16.25 1.19 -8.71
C GLY A 136 16.17 0.25 -9.90
N GLU A 137 15.69 -0.99 -9.71
CA GLU A 137 15.50 -1.97 -10.77
C GLU A 137 14.27 -1.67 -11.64
N VAL A 138 13.29 -0.93 -11.09
CA VAL A 138 12.09 -0.44 -11.76
C VAL A 138 11.74 0.96 -11.29
N ASP A 139 10.97 1.72 -12.09
CA ASP A 139 10.52 3.07 -11.76
C ASP A 139 9.38 3.08 -10.72
N PHE A 140 8.59 2.02 -10.65
CA PHE A 140 7.56 1.78 -9.65
C PHE A 140 7.17 0.29 -9.61
N ALA A 141 6.41 -0.11 -8.62
CA ALA A 141 5.87 -1.46 -8.56
C ALA A 141 4.44 -1.48 -8.01
N LEU A 142 3.66 -2.47 -8.45
CA LEU A 142 2.41 -2.82 -7.83
C LEU A 142 2.65 -3.80 -6.68
N GLY A 143 2.00 -3.52 -5.57
CA GLY A 143 1.82 -4.43 -4.44
C GLY A 143 0.35 -4.62 -4.12
N THR A 144 0.09 -5.32 -3.02
CA THR A 144 -1.23 -5.36 -2.39
C THR A 144 -1.08 -5.01 -0.92
N ASP A 145 -2.10 -4.39 -0.35
CA ASP A 145 -2.13 -3.99 1.05
C ASP A 145 -3.45 -4.44 1.68
N THR A 146 -3.39 -5.43 2.55
CA THR A 146 -4.51 -5.96 3.34
C THR A 146 -4.44 -5.44 4.78
N ALA A 147 -3.20 -5.33 5.27
CA ALA A 147 -2.89 -5.05 6.67
C ALA A 147 -1.66 -4.13 6.85
N GLY A 148 -1.11 -3.61 5.76
CA GLY A 148 0.12 -2.85 5.74
C GLY A 148 1.12 -3.34 4.70
N SER A 149 0.75 -4.33 3.88
CA SER A 149 1.67 -5.01 2.95
C SER A 149 2.20 -4.13 1.80
N GLY A 150 1.63 -2.96 1.57
CA GLY A 150 2.18 -1.94 0.66
C GLY A 150 3.00 -0.89 1.41
N ARG A 151 2.65 -0.62 2.67
CA ARG A 151 3.24 0.44 3.52
C ARG A 151 4.47 -0.03 4.28
N VAL A 152 4.38 -1.14 5.02
CA VAL A 152 5.48 -1.66 5.84
C VAL A 152 6.76 -1.85 5.02
N PRO A 153 6.74 -2.59 3.87
CA PRO A 153 7.95 -2.76 3.07
C PRO A 153 8.45 -1.44 2.47
N ALA A 154 7.57 -0.47 2.17
CA ALA A 154 7.99 0.84 1.70
C ALA A 154 8.75 1.62 2.78
N GLY A 155 8.21 1.69 4.01
CA GLY A 155 8.85 2.38 5.13
C GLY A 155 10.19 1.79 5.53
N LEU A 156 10.34 0.46 5.41
CA LEU A 156 11.59 -0.23 5.73
C LEU A 156 12.66 -0.12 4.61
N ASN A 157 12.32 0.37 3.41
CA ASN A 157 13.22 0.49 2.26
C ASN A 157 13.36 1.92 1.70
N ASN A 158 13.02 2.96 2.49
CA ASN A 158 13.16 4.37 2.09
C ASN A 158 12.44 4.72 0.77
N ILE A 159 11.26 4.17 0.55
CA ILE A 159 10.41 4.46 -0.61
C ILE A 159 9.00 4.83 -0.17
N VAL A 160 8.19 5.29 -1.09
CA VAL A 160 6.78 5.64 -0.89
C VAL A 160 5.91 4.40 -1.08
N GLY A 161 4.99 4.17 -0.14
CA GLY A 161 3.96 3.14 -0.23
C GLY A 161 2.57 3.77 -0.16
N LEU A 162 1.89 3.89 -1.29
CA LEU A 162 0.55 4.44 -1.37
C LEU A 162 -0.48 3.31 -1.30
N LYS A 163 -1.28 3.31 -0.23
CA LYS A 163 -2.49 2.51 -0.08
C LYS A 163 -3.70 3.41 -0.34
N PRO A 164 -4.32 3.34 -1.53
CA PRO A 164 -5.46 4.18 -1.84
C PRO A 164 -6.68 3.83 -0.99
N SER A 165 -7.68 4.68 -1.00
CA SER A 165 -9.02 4.34 -0.52
C SER A 165 -9.49 3.03 -1.16
N LYS A 166 -10.09 2.12 -0.36
CA LYS A 166 -10.54 0.81 -0.85
C LYS A 166 -11.47 0.95 -2.06
N GLY A 167 -11.27 0.11 -3.06
CA GLY A 167 -12.09 0.08 -4.27
C GLY A 167 -11.84 1.21 -5.26
N LEU A 168 -10.90 2.12 -4.99
CA LEU A 168 -10.51 3.19 -5.92
C LEU A 168 -9.72 2.63 -7.12
N ILE A 169 -8.89 1.61 -6.90
CA ILE A 169 -8.26 0.80 -7.94
C ILE A 169 -8.94 -0.56 -7.93
N SER A 170 -9.37 -1.03 -9.12
CA SER A 170 -9.98 -2.37 -9.25
C SER A 170 -8.99 -3.47 -8.85
N ALA A 171 -9.46 -4.41 -8.03
CA ALA A 171 -8.76 -5.62 -7.64
C ALA A 171 -9.10 -6.83 -8.54
N ARG A 172 -9.80 -6.64 -9.65
CA ARG A 172 -10.10 -7.72 -10.60
C ARG A 172 -8.81 -8.27 -11.21
N GLY A 173 -8.63 -9.59 -11.12
CA GLY A 173 -7.39 -10.27 -11.52
C GLY A 173 -6.28 -10.18 -10.46
N VAL A 174 -6.65 -9.92 -9.20
CA VAL A 174 -5.75 -10.03 -8.06
C VAL A 174 -6.17 -11.23 -7.23
N GLN A 175 -5.25 -12.19 -7.00
CA GLN A 175 -5.50 -13.27 -6.04
C GLN A 175 -5.54 -12.66 -4.63
N PRO A 176 -6.69 -12.72 -3.95
CA PRO A 176 -6.88 -12.02 -2.69
C PRO A 176 -6.18 -12.71 -1.52
N ALA A 177 -5.86 -11.91 -0.50
CA ALA A 177 -5.57 -12.38 0.85
C ALA A 177 -6.84 -12.33 1.74
N ALA A 178 -7.58 -11.23 1.67
CA ALA A 178 -8.89 -11.03 2.30
C ALA A 178 -9.65 -9.98 1.49
N ARG A 179 -10.57 -10.41 0.65
CA ARG A 179 -11.22 -9.62 -0.41
C ARG A 179 -11.87 -8.34 0.09
N SER A 180 -12.49 -8.41 1.27
CA SER A 180 -13.24 -7.28 1.85
C SER A 180 -12.35 -6.11 2.27
N VAL A 181 -11.04 -6.35 2.45
CA VAL A 181 -10.08 -5.34 2.93
C VAL A 181 -8.85 -5.16 2.04
N ASP A 182 -8.69 -5.97 1.01
CA ASP A 182 -7.56 -5.86 0.08
C ASP A 182 -7.59 -4.56 -0.72
N CYS A 183 -6.42 -3.97 -0.93
CA CYS A 183 -6.20 -2.87 -1.87
C CYS A 183 -5.01 -3.19 -2.76
N VAL A 184 -5.08 -2.85 -4.04
CA VAL A 184 -3.87 -2.69 -4.84
C VAL A 184 -3.12 -1.48 -4.30
N SER A 185 -1.82 -1.64 -4.04
CA SER A 185 -0.95 -0.57 -3.55
C SER A 185 0.15 -0.25 -4.55
N ILE A 186 0.62 0.99 -4.49
CA ILE A 186 1.67 1.52 -5.37
C ILE A 186 2.92 1.76 -4.54
N LEU A 187 4.03 1.16 -4.96
CA LEU A 187 5.35 1.41 -4.39
C LEU A 187 6.16 2.22 -5.40
N ALA A 188 6.71 3.35 -4.97
CA ALA A 188 7.41 4.28 -5.86
C ALA A 188 8.54 5.01 -5.12
N PRO A 189 9.58 5.50 -5.83
CA PRO A 189 10.67 6.23 -5.18
C PRO A 189 10.24 7.62 -4.67
N THR A 190 9.14 8.16 -5.19
CA THR A 190 8.64 9.51 -4.83
C THR A 190 7.11 9.53 -4.79
N VAL A 191 6.55 10.46 -4.01
CA VAL A 191 5.09 10.67 -3.97
C VAL A 191 4.56 11.10 -5.34
N ALA A 192 5.27 11.97 -6.07
CA ALA A 192 4.88 12.38 -7.41
C ALA A 192 4.72 11.18 -8.37
N ARG A 193 5.64 10.20 -8.31
CA ARG A 193 5.55 8.97 -9.11
C ARG A 193 4.36 8.10 -8.66
N ALA A 194 4.14 7.96 -7.36
CA ALA A 194 2.99 7.21 -6.84
C ALA A 194 1.66 7.83 -7.29
N VAL A 195 1.55 9.15 -7.29
CA VAL A 195 0.38 9.90 -7.78
C VAL A 195 0.16 9.70 -9.27
N GLU A 196 1.23 9.80 -10.08
CA GLU A 196 1.15 9.58 -11.53
C GLU A 196 0.62 8.18 -11.89
N VAL A 197 1.06 7.16 -11.14
CA VAL A 197 0.58 5.78 -11.28
C VAL A 197 -0.87 5.65 -10.79
N LEU A 198 -1.23 6.27 -9.66
CA LEU A 198 -2.60 6.29 -9.15
C LEU A 198 -3.56 6.90 -10.18
N GLU A 199 -3.23 8.06 -10.73
CA GLU A 199 -4.04 8.72 -11.76
C GLU A 199 -4.21 7.90 -13.05
N ALA A 200 -3.26 7.02 -13.37
CA ALA A 200 -3.38 6.10 -14.51
C ALA A 200 -4.25 4.87 -14.20
N THR A 201 -4.41 4.52 -12.92
CA THR A 201 -5.03 3.25 -12.51
C THR A 201 -6.37 3.39 -11.78
N LEU A 202 -6.68 4.59 -11.26
CA LEU A 202 -7.96 4.84 -10.57
C LEU A 202 -9.16 4.75 -11.52
N GLY A 203 -10.31 4.45 -10.95
CA GLY A 203 -11.60 4.49 -11.63
C GLY A 203 -12.42 3.22 -11.41
N HIS A 204 -13.73 3.41 -11.41
CA HIS A 204 -14.70 2.34 -11.20
C HIS A 204 -14.57 1.24 -12.27
N ASP A 205 -14.69 -0.01 -11.84
CA ASP A 205 -14.76 -1.21 -12.68
C ASP A 205 -16.03 -1.99 -12.32
N ALA A 206 -17.04 -1.92 -13.17
CA ALA A 206 -18.32 -2.59 -12.95
C ALA A 206 -18.22 -4.12 -12.87
N ALA A 207 -17.10 -4.71 -13.31
CA ALA A 207 -16.84 -6.14 -13.21
C ALA A 207 -16.15 -6.53 -11.89
N ASP A 208 -15.78 -5.58 -11.03
CA ASP A 208 -15.23 -5.81 -9.71
C ASP A 208 -16.26 -5.42 -8.64
N PRO A 209 -16.84 -6.39 -7.89
CA PRO A 209 -17.87 -6.08 -6.90
C PRO A 209 -17.36 -5.23 -5.72
N TYR A 210 -16.04 -5.08 -5.54
CA TYR A 210 -15.43 -4.24 -4.52
C TYR A 210 -14.96 -2.88 -5.05
N SER A 211 -15.06 -2.65 -6.38
CA SER A 211 -14.76 -1.34 -6.95
C SER A 211 -15.83 -0.31 -6.57
N ARG A 212 -15.39 0.91 -6.26
CA ARG A 212 -16.24 1.97 -5.73
C ARG A 212 -16.09 3.26 -6.54
N GLU A 213 -17.18 3.96 -6.78
CA GLU A 213 -17.16 5.36 -7.18
C GLU A 213 -17.00 6.22 -5.92
N LEU A 214 -15.86 6.84 -5.76
CA LEU A 214 -15.51 7.62 -4.56
C LEU A 214 -15.36 9.09 -4.92
N ALA A 215 -16.00 9.96 -4.14
CA ALA A 215 -15.71 11.38 -4.14
C ALA A 215 -14.41 11.65 -3.37
N LEU A 216 -13.33 11.94 -4.09
CA LEU A 216 -12.05 12.27 -3.48
C LEU A 216 -12.02 13.74 -3.07
N HIS A 217 -11.38 14.04 -1.94
CA HIS A 217 -11.21 15.41 -1.47
C HIS A 217 -10.24 16.17 -2.39
N THR A 218 -10.73 17.21 -3.04
CA THR A 218 -9.95 18.07 -3.95
C THR A 218 -9.42 19.35 -3.31
N THR A 219 -9.83 19.66 -2.08
CA THR A 219 -9.32 20.81 -1.32
C THR A 219 -8.08 20.40 -0.55
N PRO A 220 -6.93 21.09 -0.68
CA PRO A 220 -5.73 20.79 0.09
C PRO A 220 -5.97 20.98 1.59
N LEU A 221 -5.13 20.35 2.41
CA LEU A 221 -5.11 20.61 3.84
C LEU A 221 -4.82 22.09 4.11
N PRO A 222 -5.33 22.68 5.22
CA PRO A 222 -5.00 24.06 5.58
C PRO A 222 -3.50 24.20 5.87
N ALA A 223 -2.95 25.39 5.70
CA ALA A 223 -1.54 25.67 6.00
C ALA A 223 -1.18 25.39 7.47
N ALA A 224 -2.12 25.66 8.39
CA ALA A 224 -2.06 25.23 9.77
C ALA A 224 -3.00 24.02 9.93
N PHE A 225 -2.47 22.83 9.89
CA PHE A 225 -3.21 21.58 10.02
C PHE A 225 -2.96 20.91 11.37
N ARG A 226 -3.88 20.06 11.80
CA ARG A 226 -3.74 19.26 13.03
C ARG A 226 -3.45 17.81 12.67
N PHE A 227 -2.41 17.24 13.24
CA PHE A 227 -2.11 15.83 13.02
C PHE A 227 -2.12 15.04 14.33
N GLY A 228 -2.84 13.92 14.33
CA GLY A 228 -2.89 12.99 15.45
C GLY A 228 -1.62 12.15 15.53
N VAL A 229 -1.15 11.92 16.76
CA VAL A 229 -0.10 10.96 17.05
C VAL A 229 -0.56 10.05 18.19
N PRO A 230 -0.14 8.75 18.26
CA PRO A 230 -0.46 7.91 19.39
C PRO A 230 -0.01 8.57 20.70
N ALA A 231 -0.91 8.64 21.70
CA ALA A 231 -0.59 9.22 23.00
C ALA A 231 0.55 8.47 23.72
N GLN A 232 0.66 7.17 23.47
CA GLN A 232 1.70 6.29 23.97
C GLN A 232 2.20 5.41 22.82
N PRO A 233 3.17 5.90 22.03
CA PRO A 233 3.69 5.12 20.91
C PRO A 233 4.55 3.95 21.41
N GLU A 234 4.36 2.76 20.81
CA GLU A 234 5.08 1.54 21.10
C GLU A 234 6.19 1.32 20.06
N PHE A 235 7.39 0.98 20.53
CA PHE A 235 8.56 0.69 19.67
C PHE A 235 9.25 -0.62 20.05
N TYR A 236 8.68 -1.42 20.94
CA TYR A 236 9.23 -2.72 21.39
C TYR A 236 10.70 -2.64 21.82
N GLY A 237 11.05 -1.53 22.50
CA GLY A 237 12.41 -1.29 23.00
C GLY A 237 13.38 -0.71 21.97
N ASP A 238 12.97 -0.42 20.74
CA ASP A 238 13.81 0.23 19.72
C ASP A 238 13.89 1.75 19.92
N ALA A 239 14.88 2.19 20.71
CA ALA A 239 15.10 3.60 21.02
C ALA A 239 15.45 4.45 19.76
N LEU A 240 16.07 3.84 18.72
CA LEU A 240 16.38 4.53 17.47
C LEU A 240 15.11 4.81 16.67
N ALA A 241 14.16 3.88 16.64
CA ALA A 241 12.87 4.10 16.02
C ALA A 241 12.07 5.17 16.77
N ALA A 242 12.06 5.16 18.09
CA ALA A 242 11.41 6.18 18.91
C ALA A 242 11.97 7.57 18.63
N ALA A 243 13.29 7.73 18.59
CA ALA A 243 13.95 9.00 18.26
C ALA A 243 13.65 9.46 16.82
N ALA A 244 13.63 8.53 15.86
CA ALA A 244 13.31 8.83 14.47
C ALA A 244 11.85 9.28 14.29
N PHE A 245 10.91 8.70 15.04
CA PHE A 245 9.52 9.13 15.04
C PHE A 245 9.35 10.54 15.63
N GLU A 246 10.00 10.84 16.75
CA GLU A 246 9.98 12.19 17.32
C GLU A 246 10.56 13.22 16.32
N GLN A 247 11.65 12.90 15.63
CA GLN A 247 12.20 13.75 14.57
C GLN A 247 11.17 13.98 13.44
N ALA A 248 10.42 12.96 13.03
CA ALA A 248 9.38 13.07 12.01
C ALA A 248 8.22 13.97 12.48
N VAL A 249 7.81 13.86 13.76
CA VAL A 249 6.81 14.74 14.38
C VAL A 249 7.28 16.21 14.35
N GLN A 250 8.55 16.49 14.66
CA GLN A 250 9.11 17.83 14.55
C GLN A 250 9.14 18.33 13.09
N GLY A 251 9.42 17.43 12.13
CA GLY A 251 9.35 17.73 10.69
C GLY A 251 7.95 18.19 10.24
N LEU A 252 6.89 17.54 10.72
CA LEU A 252 5.51 17.96 10.45
C LEU A 252 5.16 19.28 11.13
N ARG A 253 5.64 19.50 12.37
CA ARG A 253 5.47 20.80 13.06
C ARG A 253 6.14 21.94 12.29
N ALA A 254 7.32 21.73 11.76
CA ALA A 254 8.03 22.72 10.93
C ALA A 254 7.28 23.10 9.65
N GLN A 255 6.33 22.24 9.22
CA GLN A 255 5.45 22.50 8.07
C GLN A 255 4.10 23.12 8.43
N GLY A 256 3.95 23.62 9.65
CA GLY A 256 2.70 24.24 10.14
C GLY A 256 1.75 23.26 10.85
N GLY A 257 2.16 22.02 11.05
CA GLY A 257 1.35 21.01 11.74
C GLY A 257 1.33 21.23 13.26
N VAL A 258 0.16 20.98 13.87
CA VAL A 258 -0.04 20.95 15.32
C VAL A 258 -0.32 19.51 15.74
N ALA A 259 0.60 18.92 16.52
CA ALA A 259 0.46 17.55 17.00
C ALA A 259 -0.61 17.46 18.11
N VAL A 260 -1.48 16.47 17.98
CA VAL A 260 -2.56 16.15 18.92
C VAL A 260 -2.39 14.71 19.38
N ALA A 261 -2.30 14.48 20.68
CA ALA A 261 -2.27 13.12 21.23
C ALA A 261 -3.64 12.44 21.03
N VAL A 262 -3.62 11.23 20.49
CA VAL A 262 -4.82 10.44 20.18
C VAL A 262 -4.82 9.17 21.02
N ASP A 263 -5.99 8.86 21.63
CA ASP A 263 -6.20 7.52 22.21
C ASP A 263 -6.20 6.46 21.10
N PHE A 264 -5.21 5.60 21.15
CA PHE A 264 -4.98 4.58 20.13
C PHE A 264 -5.66 3.24 20.45
N ALA A 265 -6.29 3.10 21.62
CA ALA A 265 -6.87 1.83 22.07
C ALA A 265 -7.92 1.26 21.09
N PRO A 266 -8.89 2.03 20.55
CA PRO A 266 -9.86 1.50 19.59
C PRO A 266 -9.21 1.05 18.27
N LEU A 267 -8.14 1.73 17.84
CA LEU A 267 -7.41 1.40 16.61
C LEU A 267 -6.59 0.12 16.80
N THR A 268 -5.94 -0.02 17.95
CA THR A 268 -5.18 -1.24 18.33
C THR A 268 -6.11 -2.46 18.44
N GLU A 269 -7.28 -2.30 19.06
CA GLU A 269 -8.24 -3.39 19.16
C GLU A 269 -8.79 -3.76 17.76
N ALA A 270 -9.13 -2.79 16.92
CA ALA A 270 -9.52 -3.07 15.54
C ALA A 270 -8.43 -3.82 14.77
N ALA A 271 -7.16 -3.43 14.93
CA ALA A 271 -6.02 -4.10 14.32
C ALA A 271 -5.92 -5.58 14.73
N SER A 272 -6.20 -5.89 16.01
CA SER A 272 -6.13 -7.27 16.53
C SER A 272 -7.17 -8.19 15.90
N LEU A 273 -8.34 -7.66 15.54
CA LEU A 273 -9.43 -8.46 14.95
C LEU A 273 -9.03 -9.18 13.66
N LEU A 274 -8.06 -8.66 12.92
CA LEU A 274 -7.67 -9.23 11.63
C LEU A 274 -7.11 -10.65 11.72
N TYR A 275 -6.40 -10.96 12.82
CA TYR A 275 -5.77 -12.27 13.05
C TYR A 275 -6.27 -13.00 14.28
N ASP A 276 -6.78 -12.27 15.29
CA ASP A 276 -7.17 -12.82 16.58
C ASP A 276 -8.71 -13.02 16.68
N SER A 277 -9.44 -12.87 15.57
CA SER A 277 -10.88 -13.10 15.49
C SER A 277 -11.28 -13.95 14.28
N ALA A 278 -12.57 -14.19 14.16
CA ALA A 278 -13.14 -14.92 13.03
C ALA A 278 -12.94 -14.24 11.65
N LEU A 279 -12.44 -13.00 11.59
CA LEU A 279 -12.10 -12.34 10.33
C LEU A 279 -10.95 -13.05 9.60
N VAL A 280 -10.12 -13.84 10.30
CA VAL A 280 -9.08 -14.67 9.67
C VAL A 280 -9.66 -15.75 8.73
N ALA A 281 -10.93 -16.11 8.89
CA ALA A 281 -11.61 -17.09 8.04
C ALA A 281 -11.68 -16.65 6.57
N GLU A 282 -11.68 -15.33 6.30
CA GLU A 282 -11.66 -14.83 4.93
C GLU A 282 -10.36 -15.19 4.18
N ARG A 283 -9.23 -15.28 4.89
CA ARG A 283 -7.95 -15.75 4.30
C ARG A 283 -8.01 -17.22 3.87
N TYR A 284 -8.64 -18.06 4.67
CA TYR A 284 -8.88 -19.45 4.31
C TYR A 284 -9.85 -19.55 3.14
N GLU A 285 -10.95 -18.79 3.16
CA GLU A 285 -11.94 -18.77 2.09
C GLU A 285 -11.31 -18.44 0.73
N ALA A 286 -10.38 -17.48 0.69
CA ALA A 286 -9.70 -17.04 -0.54
C ALA A 286 -8.92 -18.16 -1.27
N VAL A 287 -8.55 -19.22 -0.57
CA VAL A 287 -7.74 -20.34 -1.11
C VAL A 287 -8.28 -21.71 -0.68
N ARG A 288 -9.56 -21.79 -0.25
CA ARG A 288 -10.17 -22.98 0.37
C ARG A 288 -9.93 -24.25 -0.41
N ASP A 289 -10.32 -24.29 -1.68
CA ASP A 289 -10.28 -25.52 -2.48
C ASP A 289 -8.85 -26.06 -2.62
N PHE A 290 -7.89 -25.17 -2.79
CA PHE A 290 -6.47 -25.52 -2.83
C PHE A 290 -5.98 -26.00 -1.46
N PHE A 291 -6.31 -25.24 -0.41
CA PHE A 291 -5.83 -25.52 0.95
C PHE A 291 -6.38 -26.86 1.46
N ASP A 292 -7.65 -27.16 1.22
CA ASP A 292 -8.28 -28.43 1.61
C ASP A 292 -7.65 -29.65 0.89
N ALA A 293 -7.19 -29.44 -0.35
CA ALA A 293 -6.57 -30.51 -1.15
C ALA A 293 -5.05 -30.64 -0.90
N GLN A 294 -4.34 -29.55 -0.59
CA GLN A 294 -2.88 -29.49 -0.64
C GLN A 294 -2.28 -28.59 0.46
N ALA A 295 -2.81 -28.63 1.69
CA ALA A 295 -2.32 -27.81 2.82
C ALA A 295 -0.84 -28.04 3.14
N ASP A 296 -0.27 -29.20 2.84
CA ASP A 296 1.14 -29.55 3.01
C ASP A 296 2.08 -28.74 2.11
N GLN A 297 1.58 -28.17 1.00
CA GLN A 297 2.32 -27.27 0.11
C GLN A 297 2.42 -25.84 0.64
N VAL A 298 1.71 -25.52 1.72
CA VAL A 298 1.74 -24.21 2.36
C VAL A 298 2.77 -24.23 3.48
N ILE A 299 3.68 -23.25 3.45
CA ILE A 299 4.76 -23.17 4.45
C ILE A 299 4.25 -22.63 5.81
N GLU A 300 4.97 -22.97 6.90
CA GLU A 300 4.71 -22.34 8.20
C GLU A 300 5.32 -20.92 8.27
N PRO A 301 4.70 -20.00 9.00
CA PRO A 301 3.45 -20.15 9.76
C PRO A 301 2.17 -19.88 8.96
N VAL A 302 2.25 -19.71 7.64
CA VAL A 302 1.09 -19.38 6.78
C VAL A 302 0.03 -20.49 6.86
N ARG A 303 0.46 -21.74 6.81
CA ARG A 303 -0.43 -22.91 6.94
C ARG A 303 -1.23 -22.86 8.25
N SER A 304 -0.58 -22.62 9.38
CA SER A 304 -1.26 -22.51 10.68
C SER A 304 -2.25 -21.35 10.73
N ILE A 305 -1.94 -20.22 10.08
CA ILE A 305 -2.84 -19.05 10.00
C ILE A 305 -4.08 -19.38 9.17
N LEU A 306 -3.93 -20.01 8.00
CA LEU A 306 -5.07 -20.43 7.17
C LEU A 306 -5.91 -21.47 7.89
N GLN A 307 -5.29 -22.46 8.52
CA GLN A 307 -5.97 -23.49 9.31
C GLN A 307 -6.77 -22.89 10.47
N ALA A 308 -6.32 -21.79 11.08
CA ALA A 308 -7.08 -21.12 12.13
C ALA A 308 -8.42 -20.59 11.63
N GLY A 309 -8.53 -20.22 10.37
CA GLY A 309 -9.77 -19.76 9.74
C GLY A 309 -10.89 -20.81 9.71
N THR A 310 -10.55 -22.11 9.77
CA THR A 310 -11.53 -23.21 9.75
C THR A 310 -12.25 -23.45 11.09
N ARG A 311 -11.79 -22.78 12.17
CA ARG A 311 -12.27 -23.05 13.55
C ARG A 311 -13.50 -22.24 13.93
N TYR A 312 -13.85 -21.24 13.17
CA TYR A 312 -14.90 -20.28 13.49
C TYR A 312 -16.23 -20.63 12.81
N SER A 313 -17.31 -20.43 13.53
CA SER A 313 -18.66 -20.53 13.01
C SER A 313 -19.08 -19.23 12.28
N ALA A 314 -20.16 -19.30 11.50
CA ALA A 314 -20.75 -18.10 10.92
C ALA A 314 -21.18 -17.06 11.99
N ALA A 315 -21.64 -17.52 13.17
CA ALA A 315 -21.98 -16.62 14.27
C ALA A 315 -20.76 -15.85 14.80
N ASP A 316 -19.58 -16.49 14.85
CA ASP A 316 -18.34 -15.83 15.27
C ASP A 316 -17.92 -14.76 14.26
N VAL A 317 -18.12 -15.00 12.95
CA VAL A 317 -17.84 -14.00 11.90
C VAL A 317 -18.72 -12.77 12.09
N TYR A 318 -20.04 -12.94 12.30
CA TYR A 318 -20.93 -11.81 12.55
C TYR A 318 -20.60 -11.09 13.86
N ALA A 319 -20.24 -11.81 14.92
CA ALA A 319 -19.80 -11.20 16.17
C ALA A 319 -18.55 -10.32 15.98
N ALA A 320 -17.56 -10.81 15.19
CA ALA A 320 -16.36 -10.04 14.86
C ALA A 320 -16.69 -8.80 14.02
N GLN A 321 -17.61 -8.91 13.03
CA GLN A 321 -18.07 -7.77 12.23
C GLN A 321 -18.80 -6.72 13.08
N HIS A 322 -19.68 -7.15 14.01
CA HIS A 322 -20.36 -6.23 14.94
C HIS A 322 -19.35 -5.52 15.84
N ARG A 323 -18.34 -6.24 16.34
CA ARG A 323 -17.28 -5.63 17.15
C ARG A 323 -16.47 -4.62 16.33
N LEU A 324 -16.08 -4.95 15.09
CA LEU A 324 -15.39 -4.04 14.18
C LEU A 324 -16.22 -2.77 13.92
N GLN A 325 -17.53 -2.90 13.71
CA GLN A 325 -18.42 -1.75 13.49
C GLN A 325 -18.48 -0.84 14.72
N ALA A 326 -18.52 -1.41 15.93
CA ALA A 326 -18.46 -0.64 17.18
C ALA A 326 -17.12 0.11 17.33
N LEU A 327 -16.01 -0.54 16.99
CA LEU A 327 -14.69 0.09 17.02
C LEU A 327 -14.55 1.17 15.94
N ALA A 328 -15.10 0.96 14.75
CA ALA A 328 -15.14 1.98 13.70
C ALA A 328 -15.87 3.25 14.17
N GLN A 329 -17.00 3.10 14.86
CA GLN A 329 -17.72 4.22 15.46
C GLN A 329 -16.88 4.95 16.52
N GLN A 330 -16.18 4.22 17.39
CA GLN A 330 -15.29 4.82 18.39
C GLN A 330 -14.11 5.56 17.73
N ALA A 331 -13.51 4.95 16.69
CA ALA A 331 -12.42 5.55 15.94
C ALA A 331 -12.83 6.83 15.18
N GLN A 332 -14.11 6.98 14.80
CA GLN A 332 -14.59 8.23 14.19
C GLN A 332 -14.46 9.45 15.13
N ALA A 333 -14.42 9.25 16.44
CA ALA A 333 -14.29 10.34 17.42
C ALA A 333 -12.94 11.08 17.33
N ILE A 334 -11.93 10.53 16.68
CA ILE A 334 -10.62 11.18 16.52
C ILE A 334 -10.64 12.29 15.46
N TRP A 335 -11.40 12.12 14.38
CA TRP A 335 -11.33 12.99 13.20
C TRP A 335 -11.79 14.42 13.40
N PRO A 336 -12.80 14.76 14.24
CA PRO A 336 -13.13 16.16 14.52
C PRO A 336 -11.98 16.95 15.14
N GLY A 337 -10.98 16.26 15.71
CA GLY A 337 -9.83 16.86 16.37
C GLY A 337 -8.57 16.96 15.52
N ILE A 338 -8.52 16.30 14.36
CA ILE A 338 -7.33 16.18 13.51
C ILE A 338 -7.69 16.15 12.03
N ASP A 339 -6.80 16.61 11.17
CA ASP A 339 -6.93 16.55 9.71
C ASP A 339 -6.28 15.28 9.13
N VAL A 340 -5.24 14.76 9.81
CA VAL A 340 -4.48 13.56 9.42
C VAL A 340 -3.96 12.84 10.65
N LEU A 341 -3.87 11.51 10.62
CA LEU A 341 -3.19 10.72 11.64
C LEU A 341 -1.78 10.37 11.14
N CYS A 342 -0.78 10.56 11.99
CA CYS A 342 0.62 10.23 11.71
C CYS A 342 1.11 9.15 12.68
N VAL A 343 1.60 8.04 12.14
CA VAL A 343 2.12 6.93 12.91
C VAL A 343 3.46 6.45 12.34
N PRO A 344 4.31 5.74 13.10
CA PRO A 344 5.41 4.98 12.52
C PRO A 344 4.87 4.02 11.44
N THR A 345 5.56 3.86 10.31
CA THR A 345 5.15 2.83 9.33
C THR A 345 5.38 1.44 9.89
N ALA A 346 6.53 1.23 10.52
CA ALA A 346 6.83 0.06 11.34
C ALA A 346 7.51 0.54 12.64
N PRO A 347 7.23 -0.08 13.79
CA PRO A 347 7.77 0.36 15.09
C PRO A 347 9.25 0.05 15.27
N THR A 348 9.77 -0.92 14.54
CA THR A 348 11.15 -1.40 14.65
C THR A 348 11.59 -2.10 13.37
N HIS A 349 12.89 -2.31 13.25
CA HIS A 349 13.48 -3.23 12.28
C HIS A 349 13.74 -4.59 12.91
N CYS A 350 13.59 -5.65 12.12
CA CYS A 350 13.84 -7.01 12.55
C CYS A 350 14.88 -7.67 11.66
N THR A 351 15.87 -8.35 12.26
CA THR A 351 16.82 -9.15 11.48
C THR A 351 16.15 -10.42 10.93
N LEU A 352 16.70 -10.96 9.84
CA LEU A 352 16.27 -12.25 9.29
C LEU A 352 16.39 -13.39 10.32
N GLU A 353 17.41 -13.33 11.19
CA GLU A 353 17.60 -14.30 12.26
C GLU A 353 16.52 -14.20 13.34
N ALA A 354 16.26 -12.99 13.86
CA ALA A 354 15.23 -12.77 14.86
C ALA A 354 13.83 -13.11 14.33
N MET A 355 13.56 -12.82 13.04
CA MET A 355 12.31 -13.19 12.39
C MET A 355 12.13 -14.71 12.26
N ARG A 356 13.21 -15.45 12.00
CA ARG A 356 13.16 -16.92 11.97
C ARG A 356 12.95 -17.53 13.37
N ALA A 357 13.54 -16.92 14.39
CA ALA A 357 13.42 -17.38 15.77
C ALA A 357 11.99 -17.22 16.33
N ASP A 358 11.30 -16.14 15.95
CA ASP A 358 9.91 -15.88 16.36
C ASP A 358 9.10 -15.24 15.20
N PRO A 359 8.65 -16.05 14.23
CA PRO A 359 8.03 -15.55 13.02
C PRO A 359 6.59 -15.01 13.21
N VAL A 360 5.99 -15.26 14.36
CA VAL A 360 4.62 -14.81 14.67
C VAL A 360 4.65 -13.49 15.42
N ALA A 361 5.35 -13.41 16.56
CA ALA A 361 5.38 -12.18 17.36
C ALA A 361 6.08 -11.04 16.62
N ARG A 362 7.24 -11.29 15.99
CA ARG A 362 7.95 -10.27 15.20
C ARG A 362 7.13 -9.74 14.02
N ASN A 363 6.37 -10.61 13.36
CA ASN A 363 5.44 -10.16 12.30
C ASN A 363 4.28 -9.32 12.86
N ARG A 364 3.76 -9.67 14.04
CA ARG A 364 2.67 -8.92 14.70
C ARG A 364 3.14 -7.51 15.09
N GLU A 365 4.36 -7.37 15.62
CA GLU A 365 4.98 -6.09 15.95
C GLU A 365 4.99 -5.15 14.72
N LEU A 366 5.40 -5.65 13.55
CA LEU A 366 5.44 -4.85 12.31
C LEU A 366 4.07 -4.28 11.89
N GLY A 367 2.98 -4.93 12.29
CA GLY A 367 1.62 -4.56 11.90
C GLY A 367 0.88 -3.67 12.89
N CYS A 368 1.46 -3.31 14.04
CA CYS A 368 0.73 -2.63 15.12
C CYS A 368 0.15 -1.26 14.70
N TYR A 369 0.79 -0.57 13.77
CA TYR A 369 0.34 0.73 13.25
C TYR A 369 -0.37 0.66 11.90
N THR A 370 -0.49 -0.52 11.29
CA THR A 370 -1.01 -0.64 9.92
C THR A 370 -2.25 -1.49 9.79
N ASN A 371 -2.46 -2.50 10.64
CA ASN A 371 -3.49 -3.51 10.47
C ASN A 371 -4.93 -2.96 10.52
N PHE A 372 -5.20 -1.88 11.27
CA PHE A 372 -6.53 -1.29 11.40
C PHE A 372 -6.98 -0.49 10.16
N VAL A 373 -6.04 -0.01 9.35
CA VAL A 373 -6.29 1.00 8.32
C VAL A 373 -7.30 0.51 7.27
N ASN A 374 -7.12 -0.72 6.79
CA ASN A 374 -8.02 -1.31 5.79
C ASN A 374 -9.37 -1.72 6.40
N LEU A 375 -9.36 -2.23 7.65
CA LEU A 375 -10.56 -2.59 8.38
C LEU A 375 -11.48 -1.39 8.63
N LEU A 376 -10.90 -0.23 8.91
CA LEU A 376 -11.63 1.02 9.19
C LEU A 376 -11.86 1.89 7.94
N ASP A 377 -11.58 1.36 6.75
CA ASP A 377 -11.78 2.04 5.46
C ASP A 377 -11.02 3.39 5.34
N TYR A 378 -9.80 3.46 5.83
CA TYR A 378 -8.96 4.65 5.71
C TYR A 378 -8.05 4.58 4.48
N ALA A 379 -7.70 5.75 3.91
CA ALA A 379 -6.59 5.91 2.97
C ALA A 379 -5.28 6.08 3.74
N ALA A 380 -4.14 5.69 3.13
CA ALA A 380 -2.85 5.83 3.79
C ALA A 380 -1.69 5.99 2.81
N LEU A 381 -0.69 6.76 3.22
CA LEU A 381 0.54 6.99 2.49
C LEU A 381 1.75 6.83 3.42
N SER A 382 2.56 5.80 3.20
CA SER A 382 3.88 5.69 3.82
C SER A 382 4.89 6.54 3.06
N VAL A 383 5.64 7.34 3.79
CA VAL A 383 6.72 8.19 3.23
C VAL A 383 8.01 8.04 4.02
N PRO A 384 9.19 8.15 3.38
CA PRO A 384 10.48 8.22 4.05
C PRO A 384 10.56 9.39 5.03
N ALA A 385 11.14 9.17 6.21
CA ALA A 385 11.27 10.20 7.24
C ALA A 385 12.73 10.46 7.63
N SER A 386 13.55 9.43 7.78
CA SER A 386 14.98 9.57 8.09
C SER A 386 15.77 8.29 7.76
N ILE A 387 17.08 8.41 7.69
CA ILE A 387 18.01 7.27 7.86
C ILE A 387 18.51 7.34 9.30
N ARG A 388 18.34 6.26 10.05
CA ARG A 388 18.72 6.14 11.45
C ARG A 388 20.26 6.09 11.59
N PRO A 389 20.81 6.32 12.80
CA PRO A 389 22.26 6.24 13.03
C PRO A 389 22.90 4.87 12.72
N ASP A 390 22.10 3.80 12.74
CA ASP A 390 22.53 2.45 12.33
C ASP A 390 22.45 2.18 10.82
N GLY A 391 22.13 3.19 10.04
CA GLY A 391 22.04 3.13 8.58
C GLY A 391 20.71 2.60 8.03
N LEU A 392 19.75 2.21 8.89
CA LEU A 392 18.46 1.70 8.45
C LEU A 392 17.45 2.83 8.21
N PRO A 393 16.57 2.71 7.21
CA PRO A 393 15.54 3.69 6.94
C PRO A 393 14.46 3.71 8.02
N PHE A 394 13.84 4.86 8.22
CA PHE A 394 12.64 4.99 9.02
C PHE A 394 11.58 5.76 8.23
N GLY A 395 10.37 5.21 8.16
CA GLY A 395 9.23 5.81 7.50
C GLY A 395 8.09 6.11 8.46
N ILE A 396 7.28 7.12 8.11
CA ILE A 396 5.99 7.39 8.75
C ILE A 396 4.86 7.08 7.80
N THR A 397 3.68 6.77 8.35
CA THR A 397 2.44 6.63 7.59
C THR A 397 1.49 7.76 7.95
N LEU A 398 1.08 8.52 6.94
CA LEU A 398 0.00 9.49 7.00
C LEU A 398 -1.30 8.76 6.66
N ILE A 399 -2.33 8.88 7.52
CA ILE A 399 -3.60 8.19 7.40
C ILE A 399 -4.72 9.22 7.42
N GLY A 400 -5.71 9.06 6.55
CA GLY A 400 -6.91 9.89 6.52
C GLY A 400 -8.17 9.08 6.26
N PRO A 401 -9.36 9.64 6.45
CA PRO A 401 -10.61 9.03 6.04
C PRO A 401 -10.60 8.60 4.57
N CYS A 402 -11.50 7.70 4.19
CA CYS A 402 -11.73 7.35 2.79
C CYS A 402 -11.94 8.61 1.95
N GLY A 403 -11.25 8.72 0.80
CA GLY A 403 -11.28 9.89 -0.07
C GLY A 403 -10.20 10.93 0.17
N SER A 404 -9.35 10.78 1.20
CA SER A 404 -8.26 11.73 1.52
C SER A 404 -7.00 11.55 0.66
N ASP A 405 -7.00 10.69 -0.33
CA ASP A 405 -5.82 10.25 -1.09
C ASP A 405 -4.95 11.41 -1.59
N TRP A 406 -5.57 12.45 -2.19
CA TRP A 406 -4.84 13.60 -2.71
C TRP A 406 -4.27 14.50 -1.61
N GLN A 407 -5.00 14.67 -0.50
CA GLN A 407 -4.55 15.45 0.65
C GLN A 407 -3.32 14.80 1.31
N LEU A 408 -3.36 13.46 1.46
CA LEU A 408 -2.23 12.68 1.98
C LEU A 408 -1.03 12.75 1.04
N ALA A 409 -1.26 12.70 -0.28
CA ALA A 409 -0.20 12.82 -1.27
C ALA A 409 0.47 14.21 -1.21
N GLU A 410 -0.30 15.29 -1.10
CA GLU A 410 0.23 16.65 -1.01
C GLU A 410 1.09 16.84 0.25
N LEU A 411 0.55 16.51 1.42
CA LEU A 411 1.29 16.59 2.68
C LEU A 411 2.53 15.67 2.67
N GLY A 412 2.36 14.44 2.21
CA GLY A 412 3.45 13.47 2.12
C GLY A 412 4.56 13.92 1.17
N GLN A 413 4.23 14.56 0.05
CA GLN A 413 5.23 15.11 -0.87
C GLN A 413 6.01 16.26 -0.23
N ARG A 414 5.33 17.22 0.42
CA ARG A 414 5.97 18.30 1.15
C ARG A 414 6.91 17.76 2.23
N PHE A 415 6.42 16.81 3.02
CA PHE A 415 7.20 16.19 4.08
C PHE A 415 8.43 15.46 3.52
N HIS A 416 8.26 14.58 2.52
CA HIS A 416 9.34 13.82 1.92
C HIS A 416 10.44 14.73 1.35
N HIS A 417 10.07 15.80 0.64
CA HIS A 417 11.05 16.76 0.12
C HIS A 417 11.80 17.50 1.25
N ALA A 418 11.14 17.83 2.35
CA ALA A 418 11.77 18.49 3.47
C ALA A 418 12.80 17.63 4.22
N THR A 419 12.76 16.29 4.07
CA THR A 419 13.74 15.37 4.68
C THR A 419 15.11 15.46 4.04
N GLY A 420 15.20 15.87 2.78
CA GLY A 420 16.46 15.84 1.99
C GLY A 420 16.99 14.45 1.67
N LEU A 421 16.20 13.39 1.89
CA LEU A 421 16.57 12.01 1.60
C LEU A 421 16.67 11.76 0.10
N THR A 422 17.38 10.67 -0.24
CA THR A 422 17.50 10.18 -1.61
C THR A 422 16.42 9.12 -1.91
N GLN A 423 16.26 8.77 -3.20
CA GLN A 423 15.31 7.77 -3.68
C GLN A 423 15.78 6.35 -3.32
N GLY A 424 15.08 5.67 -2.45
CA GLY A 424 15.40 4.31 -2.01
C GLY A 424 16.86 4.19 -1.54
N ALA A 425 17.53 3.15 -1.94
CA ALA A 425 18.96 2.88 -1.71
C ALA A 425 19.85 3.34 -2.87
N THR A 426 19.29 4.05 -3.87
CA THR A 426 20.01 4.40 -5.12
C THR A 426 20.98 5.57 -4.98
N GLY A 427 20.89 6.36 -3.92
CA GLY A 427 21.64 7.62 -3.76
C GLY A 427 21.17 8.75 -4.69
N ARG A 428 20.17 8.54 -5.55
CA ARG A 428 19.65 9.57 -6.46
C ARG A 428 18.86 10.63 -5.68
N PRO A 429 19.05 11.94 -5.92
CA PRO A 429 18.26 12.98 -5.27
C PRO A 429 16.79 12.90 -5.69
N LEU A 430 15.90 13.46 -4.85
CA LEU A 430 14.51 13.62 -5.24
C LEU A 430 14.40 14.63 -6.40
N PRO A 431 13.59 14.34 -7.44
CA PRO A 431 13.27 15.32 -8.46
C PRO A 431 12.47 16.49 -7.84
N PRO A 432 12.37 17.65 -8.50
CA PRO A 432 11.53 18.74 -8.01
C PRO A 432 10.11 18.29 -7.70
N ALA A 433 9.52 18.83 -6.62
CA ALA A 433 8.13 18.56 -6.28
C ALA A 433 7.19 18.98 -7.42
N ARG A 434 6.16 18.18 -7.64
CA ARG A 434 5.12 18.47 -8.65
C ARG A 434 3.80 18.76 -7.94
N PRO A 435 3.04 19.79 -8.37
CA PRO A 435 1.70 19.99 -7.86
C PRO A 435 0.83 18.74 -8.05
N ILE A 436 0.00 18.43 -7.07
CA ILE A 436 -1.04 17.41 -7.20
C ILE A 436 -2.18 18.03 -7.98
N ALA A 437 -2.30 17.69 -9.26
CA ALA A 437 -3.22 18.36 -10.19
C ALA A 437 -4.70 18.25 -9.77
N ALA A 438 -5.06 17.19 -9.06
CA ALA A 438 -6.41 16.98 -8.54
C ALA A 438 -6.78 17.94 -7.38
N LEU A 439 -5.79 18.53 -6.69
CA LEU A 439 -6.03 19.50 -5.64
C LEU A 439 -6.12 20.89 -6.26
N GLN A 440 -7.31 21.47 -6.22
CA GLN A 440 -7.54 22.84 -6.67
C GLN A 440 -7.58 23.75 -5.45
N PRO A 441 -6.58 24.64 -5.23
CA PRO A 441 -6.67 25.66 -4.21
C PRO A 441 -7.93 26.50 -4.46
N ARG A 442 -8.77 26.66 -3.45
CA ARG A 442 -9.85 27.64 -3.55
C ARG A 442 -9.21 29.01 -3.77
N PRO A 443 -9.54 29.72 -4.86
CA PRO A 443 -9.09 31.10 -4.99
C PRO A 443 -9.54 31.84 -3.72
N GLY A 444 -8.66 32.60 -3.08
CA GLY A 444 -8.95 33.31 -1.83
C GLY A 444 -10.07 34.37 -1.94
N THR A 445 -10.61 34.56 -3.14
CA THR A 445 -11.71 35.45 -3.48
C THR A 445 -13.07 34.76 -3.63
N HIS A 446 -13.13 33.41 -3.51
CA HIS A 446 -14.38 32.67 -3.69
C HIS A 446 -14.88 32.13 -2.35
N LEU A 447 -16.18 32.25 -2.13
CA LEU A 447 -16.90 31.65 -1.02
C LEU A 447 -17.66 30.43 -1.52
N ALA A 448 -17.56 29.30 -0.80
CA ALA A 448 -18.42 28.15 -1.06
C ALA A 448 -19.85 28.52 -0.62
N LEU A 449 -20.79 28.48 -1.55
CA LEU A 449 -22.19 28.79 -1.31
C LEU A 449 -23.04 27.54 -1.62
N ALA A 450 -23.66 26.97 -0.61
CA ALA A 450 -24.69 25.96 -0.81
C ALA A 450 -25.99 26.67 -1.22
N VAL A 451 -26.52 26.30 -2.37
CA VAL A 451 -27.78 26.85 -2.88
C VAL A 451 -28.86 25.77 -2.94
N VAL A 452 -30.09 26.17 -2.70
CA VAL A 452 -31.28 25.33 -2.77
C VAL A 452 -32.38 26.05 -3.54
N GLY A 453 -33.32 25.31 -4.11
CA GLY A 453 -34.47 25.88 -4.79
C GLY A 453 -34.11 26.58 -6.10
N ALA A 454 -34.61 27.79 -6.31
CA ALA A 454 -34.56 28.51 -7.59
C ALA A 454 -33.15 28.84 -8.14
N HIS A 455 -32.10 28.72 -7.32
CA HIS A 455 -30.71 28.93 -7.72
C HIS A 455 -30.02 27.66 -8.24
N LEU A 456 -30.65 26.50 -8.15
CA LEU A 456 -30.09 25.26 -8.73
C LEU A 456 -29.94 25.37 -10.24
N SER A 457 -28.98 24.63 -10.79
CA SER A 457 -28.72 24.61 -12.24
C SER A 457 -30.00 24.35 -13.05
N GLY A 458 -30.23 25.18 -14.05
CA GLY A 458 -31.43 25.12 -14.91
C GLY A 458 -32.71 25.79 -14.33
N LEU A 459 -32.65 26.34 -13.11
CA LEU A 459 -33.78 27.04 -12.50
C LEU A 459 -33.68 28.59 -12.65
N PRO A 460 -34.77 29.33 -12.46
CA PRO A 460 -34.89 30.74 -12.90
C PRO A 460 -33.84 31.70 -12.33
N LEU A 461 -33.34 31.47 -11.11
CA LEU A 461 -32.37 32.38 -10.50
C LEU A 461 -30.89 31.90 -10.64
N ASN A 462 -30.64 30.78 -11.29
CA ASN A 462 -29.29 30.28 -11.54
C ASN A 462 -28.42 31.30 -12.31
N GLY A 463 -29.02 32.04 -13.24
CA GLY A 463 -28.35 33.10 -14.01
C GLY A 463 -27.67 34.15 -13.13
N GLN A 464 -28.26 34.49 -11.97
CA GLN A 464 -27.68 35.46 -11.03
C GLN A 464 -26.35 34.98 -10.41
N LEU A 465 -26.17 33.66 -10.25
CA LEU A 465 -24.92 33.08 -9.77
C LEU A 465 -23.88 33.07 -10.90
N ILE A 466 -24.28 32.66 -12.11
CA ILE A 466 -23.40 32.60 -13.29
C ILE A 466 -22.87 34.00 -13.64
N GLU A 467 -23.74 35.03 -13.65
CA GLU A 467 -23.35 36.42 -13.90
C GLU A 467 -22.31 36.95 -12.90
N ARG A 468 -22.21 36.37 -11.69
CA ARG A 468 -21.23 36.69 -10.66
C ARG A 468 -20.02 35.76 -10.68
N GLY A 469 -19.87 34.96 -11.73
CA GLY A 469 -18.74 34.06 -11.91
C GLY A 469 -18.77 32.83 -11.00
N ALA A 470 -19.96 32.43 -10.52
CA ALA A 470 -20.07 31.18 -9.74
C ALA A 470 -19.80 29.96 -10.65
N VAL A 471 -19.05 29.03 -10.12
CA VAL A 471 -18.72 27.74 -10.74
C VAL A 471 -19.35 26.64 -9.88
N LEU A 472 -20.00 25.68 -10.53
CA LEU A 472 -20.52 24.49 -9.85
C LEU A 472 -19.33 23.59 -9.48
N GLU A 473 -19.22 23.23 -8.20
CA GLU A 473 -18.27 22.26 -7.68
C GLU A 473 -18.87 20.85 -7.67
#